data_c754ec980129abff959dd63178ec1da5
#
_entry.id   c754ec980129abff959dd63178ec1da5
#
_cell.length_a   1.000
_cell.length_b   1.000
_cell.length_c   1.000
_cell.angle_alpha   90.00
_cell.angle_beta   90.00
_cell.angle_gamma   90.00
#
_symmetry.space_group_name_H-M   'P 1'
#
loop_
_entity.id
_entity.type
_entity.pdbx_description
1 polymer ?
#
loop_
_entity_poly.entity_id
_entity_poly.type
_entity_poly.pdbx_seq_one_letter_code
_entity_poly.pdbx_strand_id
1 'polypeptide(L)'
;MASQLSRTALPAKQANVQAIHGTPELPSAVPLMALSTGFWAFKTLAAAHELDLFSRLAGGAGVTVAGLAETLGLHPRPAEMLLTGCAALGLLEKEDGRYRNTPLSEAYLVRGKPYYFGGFVQMADKRLYAGWGSLAEALRTNRPTTWDPAVQSSMFDGEDPTMVALFWEAMHSLSTMTARKLGEAVDFNHFRRLLDIGGGSGAYDIELCKLYGTCARPYLICRMWPRSPREQLPRPA
;
A
#
# COMPACT_ATOMS: atom_id res chain seq x y z
N MET A 1 -45.07 -21.70 26.73
CA MET A 1 -44.15 -22.49 27.56
C MET A 1 -42.86 -22.69 26.73
N ALA A 2 -41.87 -21.80 26.89
CA ALA A 2 -40.60 -21.85 26.18
C ALA A 2 -39.54 -22.41 27.14
N SER A 3 -38.97 -23.56 26.77
CA SER A 3 -37.95 -24.25 27.54
C SER A 3 -36.60 -23.57 27.39
N GLN A 4 -36.06 -23.01 28.46
CA GLN A 4 -34.69 -22.53 28.55
C GLN A 4 -33.73 -23.70 28.62
N LEU A 5 -32.90 -23.89 27.61
CA LEU A 5 -31.73 -24.77 27.64
C LEU A 5 -30.55 -23.99 28.26
N SER A 6 -30.31 -24.29 29.53
CA SER A 6 -29.14 -23.85 30.29
C SER A 6 -27.87 -24.48 29.69
N ARG A 7 -26.96 -23.64 29.15
CA ARG A 7 -25.60 -24.05 28.79
C ARG A 7 -24.75 -24.06 30.03
N THR A 8 -24.52 -25.26 30.57
CA THR A 8 -23.57 -25.49 31.63
C THR A 8 -22.15 -25.38 31.06
N ALA A 9 -21.44 -24.31 31.43
CA ALA A 9 -20.03 -24.16 31.13
C ALA A 9 -19.23 -25.19 31.93
N LEU A 10 -18.43 -26.00 31.26
CA LEU A 10 -17.47 -26.91 31.87
C LEU A 10 -16.38 -26.07 32.59
N PRO A 11 -16.01 -26.40 33.83
CA PRO A 11 -14.94 -25.71 34.52
C PRO A 11 -13.61 -25.98 33.81
N ALA A 12 -12.91 -24.92 33.39
CA ALA A 12 -11.53 -24.98 32.94
C ALA A 12 -10.70 -25.55 34.10
N LYS A 13 -10.16 -26.77 33.97
CA LYS A 13 -9.10 -27.26 34.82
C LYS A 13 -7.89 -26.35 34.66
N GLN A 14 -7.69 -25.45 35.60
CA GLN A 14 -6.41 -24.76 35.77
C GLN A 14 -5.37 -25.82 36.09
N ALA A 15 -4.58 -26.20 35.10
CA ALA A 15 -3.37 -26.97 35.33
C ALA A 15 -2.44 -26.08 36.15
N ASN A 16 -2.27 -26.44 37.40
CA ASN A 16 -1.32 -25.84 38.33
C ASN A 16 0.09 -26.25 37.85
N VAL A 17 0.64 -25.52 36.86
CA VAL A 17 2.04 -25.66 36.49
C VAL A 17 2.83 -25.02 37.63
N GLN A 18 3.33 -25.86 38.55
CA GLN A 18 4.27 -25.40 39.56
C GLN A 18 5.41 -24.68 38.88
N ALA A 19 5.53 -23.40 39.16
CA ALA A 19 6.65 -22.58 38.71
C ALA A 19 7.96 -23.26 39.11
N ILE A 20 8.75 -23.67 38.14
CA ILE A 20 10.14 -24.08 38.34
C ILE A 20 10.85 -22.82 38.81
N HIS A 21 11.16 -22.74 40.07
CA HIS A 21 11.82 -21.62 40.71
C HIS A 21 13.13 -21.30 39.97
N GLY A 22 13.26 -20.10 39.40
CA GLY A 22 14.53 -19.51 39.00
C GLY A 22 14.79 -19.26 37.51
N THR A 23 13.91 -19.63 36.59
CA THR A 23 14.05 -19.20 35.19
C THR A 23 13.45 -17.81 35.03
N PRO A 24 14.21 -16.80 34.60
CA PRO A 24 13.65 -15.49 34.28
C PRO A 24 12.56 -15.68 33.20
N GLU A 25 11.42 -15.02 33.40
CA GLU A 25 10.33 -15.02 32.41
C GLU A 25 10.85 -14.49 31.09
N LEU A 26 10.91 -15.33 30.07
CA LEU A 26 11.39 -14.92 28.76
C LEU A 26 10.37 -13.98 28.12
N PRO A 27 10.82 -12.86 27.53
CA PRO A 27 9.93 -11.98 26.79
C PRO A 27 9.28 -12.71 25.61
N SER A 28 8.07 -12.29 25.24
CA SER A 28 7.33 -12.89 24.12
C SER A 28 8.10 -12.75 22.79
N ALA A 29 8.19 -13.81 22.02
CA ALA A 29 8.78 -13.81 20.68
C ALA A 29 7.82 -13.29 19.57
N VAL A 30 6.55 -12.97 19.90
CA VAL A 30 5.55 -12.51 18.94
C VAL A 30 6.02 -11.31 18.10
N PRO A 31 6.69 -10.29 18.66
CA PRO A 31 7.22 -9.19 17.86
C PRO A 31 8.26 -9.63 16.80
N LEU A 32 9.12 -10.59 17.14
CA LEU A 32 10.10 -11.14 16.20
C LEU A 32 9.42 -11.93 15.08
N MET A 33 8.39 -12.71 15.42
CA MET A 33 7.60 -13.41 14.41
C MET A 33 6.92 -12.42 13.45
N ALA A 34 6.32 -11.36 13.95
CA ALA A 34 5.69 -10.33 13.12
C ALA A 34 6.69 -9.68 12.15
N LEU A 35 7.90 -9.33 12.63
CA LEU A 35 8.95 -8.79 11.78
C LEU A 35 9.43 -9.80 10.73
N SER A 36 9.64 -11.06 11.13
CA SER A 36 10.16 -12.11 10.26
C SER A 36 9.18 -12.52 9.15
N THR A 37 7.88 -12.38 9.38
CA THR A 37 6.82 -12.78 8.44
C THR A 37 6.18 -11.60 7.70
N GLY A 38 6.62 -10.37 7.97
CA GLY A 38 6.05 -9.15 7.35
C GLY A 38 6.06 -9.18 5.82
N PHE A 39 7.06 -9.83 5.22
CA PHE A 39 7.16 -9.97 3.77
C PHE A 39 6.02 -10.83 3.17
N TRP A 40 5.43 -11.77 3.90
CA TRP A 40 4.28 -12.53 3.41
C TRP A 40 3.07 -11.63 3.19
N ALA A 41 2.78 -10.74 4.13
CA ALA A 41 1.70 -9.77 4.00
C ALA A 41 1.91 -8.85 2.79
N PHE A 42 3.12 -8.29 2.67
CA PHE A 42 3.45 -7.41 1.55
C PHE A 42 3.36 -8.12 0.20
N LYS A 43 3.91 -9.33 0.07
CA LYS A 43 3.88 -10.09 -1.20
C LYS A 43 2.47 -10.57 -1.55
N THR A 44 1.61 -10.83 -0.57
CA THR A 44 0.19 -11.12 -0.81
C THR A 44 -0.51 -9.90 -1.43
N LEU A 45 -0.31 -8.70 -0.85
CA LEU A 45 -0.81 -7.45 -1.40
C LEU A 45 -0.27 -7.19 -2.81
N ALA A 46 1.04 -7.35 -3.02
CA ALA A 46 1.69 -7.12 -4.30
C ALA A 46 1.19 -8.07 -5.39
N ALA A 47 1.03 -9.36 -5.08
CA ALA A 47 0.49 -10.35 -6.01
C ALA A 47 -0.98 -10.07 -6.36
N ALA A 48 -1.80 -9.71 -5.37
CA ALA A 48 -3.19 -9.33 -5.61
C ALA A 48 -3.30 -8.07 -6.49
N HIS A 49 -2.41 -7.10 -6.26
CA HIS A 49 -2.33 -5.88 -7.07
C HIS A 49 -1.86 -6.18 -8.52
N GLU A 50 -0.83 -7.02 -8.69
CA GLU A 50 -0.32 -7.42 -10.01
C GLU A 50 -1.38 -8.13 -10.85
N LEU A 51 -2.20 -8.97 -10.22
CA LEU A 51 -3.35 -9.65 -10.84
C LEU A 51 -4.57 -8.74 -11.06
N ASP A 52 -4.47 -7.46 -10.69
CA ASP A 52 -5.55 -6.47 -10.76
C ASP A 52 -6.82 -6.89 -10.00
N LEU A 53 -6.64 -7.66 -8.91
CA LEU A 53 -7.74 -8.24 -8.13
C LEU A 53 -8.73 -7.18 -7.66
N PHE A 54 -8.24 -6.10 -7.07
CA PHE A 54 -9.08 -5.07 -6.45
C PHE A 54 -9.92 -4.30 -7.47
N SER A 55 -9.36 -3.98 -8.65
CA SER A 55 -10.14 -3.31 -9.71
C SER A 55 -11.22 -4.22 -10.29
N ARG A 56 -10.95 -5.52 -10.37
CA ARG A 56 -11.94 -6.51 -10.83
C ARG A 56 -13.08 -6.69 -9.84
N LEU A 57 -12.85 -6.45 -8.55
CA LEU A 57 -13.86 -6.52 -7.49
C LEU A 57 -14.58 -5.19 -7.25
N ALA A 58 -14.19 -4.11 -7.94
CA ALA A 58 -14.70 -2.77 -7.70
C ALA A 58 -16.23 -2.68 -7.88
N GLY A 59 -16.93 -2.15 -6.88
CA GLY A 59 -18.37 -1.89 -6.90
C GLY A 59 -19.23 -3.12 -7.14
N GLY A 60 -18.67 -4.34 -7.13
CA GLY A 60 -19.35 -5.56 -7.53
C GLY A 60 -20.02 -6.33 -6.39
N ALA A 61 -20.83 -7.30 -6.77
CA ALA A 61 -21.51 -8.25 -5.87
C ALA A 61 -20.54 -9.25 -5.22
N GLY A 62 -19.24 -9.07 -5.41
CA GLY A 62 -18.21 -9.98 -4.96
C GLY A 62 -18.00 -11.17 -5.90
N VAL A 63 -16.90 -11.90 -5.72
CA VAL A 63 -16.50 -13.04 -6.54
C VAL A 63 -16.39 -14.30 -5.68
N THR A 64 -16.72 -15.45 -6.26
CA THR A 64 -16.43 -16.76 -5.66
C THR A 64 -15.00 -17.19 -6.02
N VAL A 65 -14.46 -18.17 -5.28
CA VAL A 65 -13.16 -18.77 -5.60
C VAL A 65 -13.12 -19.29 -7.04
N ALA A 66 -14.16 -20.01 -7.45
CA ALA A 66 -14.25 -20.57 -8.80
C ALA A 66 -14.29 -19.47 -9.88
N GLY A 67 -15.11 -18.42 -9.68
CA GLY A 67 -15.20 -17.29 -10.61
C GLY A 67 -13.89 -16.51 -10.73
N LEU A 68 -13.15 -16.33 -9.62
CA LEU A 68 -11.84 -15.70 -9.70
C LEU A 68 -10.82 -16.58 -10.42
N ALA A 69 -10.80 -17.87 -10.11
CA ALA A 69 -9.89 -18.83 -10.74
C ALA A 69 -10.08 -18.83 -12.26
N GLU A 70 -11.31 -18.88 -12.73
CA GLU A 70 -11.65 -18.79 -14.15
C GLU A 70 -11.21 -17.45 -14.77
N THR A 71 -11.58 -16.33 -14.14
CA THR A 71 -11.31 -14.99 -14.67
C THR A 71 -9.82 -14.70 -14.80
N LEU A 72 -8.99 -15.18 -13.86
CA LEU A 72 -7.56 -14.93 -13.80
C LEU A 72 -6.71 -16.07 -14.36
N GLY A 73 -7.31 -17.16 -14.84
CA GLY A 73 -6.60 -18.36 -15.31
C GLY A 73 -5.77 -19.01 -14.21
N LEU A 74 -6.23 -18.97 -12.96
CA LEU A 74 -5.55 -19.55 -11.80
C LEU A 74 -6.10 -20.94 -11.48
N HIS A 75 -5.28 -21.77 -10.84
CA HIS A 75 -5.80 -22.97 -10.21
C HIS A 75 -6.70 -22.60 -9.03
N PRO A 76 -7.79 -23.36 -8.75
CA PRO A 76 -8.74 -23.05 -7.67
C PRO A 76 -8.10 -22.90 -6.29
N ARG A 77 -7.18 -23.80 -5.92
CA ARG A 77 -6.50 -23.76 -4.61
C ARG A 77 -5.65 -22.50 -4.41
N PRO A 78 -4.73 -22.11 -5.32
CA PRO A 78 -4.04 -20.83 -5.23
C PRO A 78 -4.97 -19.61 -5.22
N ALA A 79 -6.06 -19.62 -5.98
CA ALA A 79 -7.05 -18.54 -5.95
C ALA A 79 -7.71 -18.42 -4.56
N GLU A 80 -8.08 -19.54 -3.94
CA GLU A 80 -8.62 -19.54 -2.57
C GLU A 80 -7.59 -19.05 -1.55
N MET A 81 -6.33 -19.47 -1.67
CA MET A 81 -5.25 -19.01 -0.78
C MET A 81 -5.05 -17.50 -0.89
N LEU A 82 -5.05 -16.95 -2.11
CA LEU A 82 -4.92 -15.50 -2.33
C LEU A 82 -6.09 -14.72 -1.72
N LEU A 83 -7.32 -15.13 -2.01
CA LEU A 83 -8.52 -14.48 -1.47
C LEU A 83 -8.56 -14.54 0.07
N THR A 84 -8.25 -15.70 0.63
CA THR A 84 -8.21 -15.89 2.09
C THR A 84 -7.10 -15.06 2.73
N GLY A 85 -5.91 -15.01 2.11
CA GLY A 85 -4.81 -14.17 2.55
C GLY A 85 -5.18 -12.68 2.53
N CYS A 86 -5.78 -12.19 1.45
CA CYS A 86 -6.27 -10.83 1.37
C CYS A 86 -7.35 -10.52 2.41
N ALA A 87 -8.25 -11.46 2.69
CA ALA A 87 -9.27 -11.30 3.73
C ALA A 87 -8.64 -11.25 5.13
N ALA A 88 -7.66 -12.10 5.42
CA ALA A 88 -6.93 -12.10 6.68
C ALA A 88 -6.14 -10.79 6.91
N LEU A 89 -5.72 -10.13 5.84
CA LEU A 89 -5.06 -8.82 5.88
C LEU A 89 -6.03 -7.63 5.94
N GLY A 90 -7.35 -7.86 5.99
CA GLY A 90 -8.35 -6.80 5.98
C GLY A 90 -8.49 -6.08 4.64
N LEU A 91 -8.01 -6.69 3.56
CA LEU A 91 -8.14 -6.15 2.21
C LEU A 91 -9.44 -6.57 1.53
N LEU A 92 -9.97 -7.74 1.88
CA LEU A 92 -11.24 -8.25 1.39
C LEU A 92 -12.15 -8.63 2.56
N GLU A 93 -13.44 -8.59 2.30
CA GLU A 93 -14.49 -9.16 3.14
C GLU A 93 -15.02 -10.43 2.49
N LYS A 94 -15.32 -11.44 3.32
CA LYS A 94 -15.95 -12.68 2.87
C LYS A 94 -17.34 -12.81 3.45
N GLU A 95 -18.36 -12.87 2.62
CA GLU A 95 -19.74 -13.08 3.00
C GLU A 95 -20.40 -14.05 2.01
N ASP A 96 -21.12 -15.05 2.51
CA ASP A 96 -21.83 -16.07 1.72
C ASP A 96 -20.97 -16.73 0.64
N GLY A 97 -19.69 -17.00 0.96
CA GLY A 97 -18.75 -17.63 0.03
C GLY A 97 -18.22 -16.69 -1.07
N ARG A 98 -18.59 -15.39 -1.03
CA ARG A 98 -18.12 -14.38 -1.96
C ARG A 98 -17.13 -13.43 -1.27
N TYR A 99 -16.16 -12.98 -2.02
CA TYR A 99 -15.15 -12.01 -1.59
C TYR A 99 -15.40 -10.68 -2.30
N ARG A 100 -15.34 -9.59 -1.54
CA ARG A 100 -15.48 -8.21 -2.04
C ARG A 100 -14.41 -7.32 -1.44
N ASN A 101 -14.15 -6.16 -2.07
CA ASN A 101 -13.26 -5.16 -1.51
C ASN A 101 -13.78 -4.67 -0.15
N THR A 102 -12.86 -4.46 0.81
CA THR A 102 -13.16 -3.61 1.95
C THR A 102 -13.24 -2.15 1.51
N PRO A 103 -13.82 -1.23 2.30
CA PRO A 103 -13.78 0.21 2.04
C PRO A 103 -12.36 0.74 1.82
N LEU A 104 -11.36 0.18 2.52
CA LEU A 104 -9.95 0.50 2.34
C LEU A 104 -9.48 0.14 0.92
N SER A 105 -9.68 -1.10 0.51
CA SER A 105 -9.26 -1.57 -0.81
C SER A 105 -10.01 -0.89 -1.94
N GLU A 106 -11.30 -0.63 -1.75
CA GLU A 106 -12.11 0.09 -2.74
C GLU A 106 -11.62 1.53 -2.96
N ALA A 107 -11.18 2.22 -1.90
CA ALA A 107 -10.70 3.60 -1.99
C ALA A 107 -9.27 3.70 -2.55
N TYR A 108 -8.37 2.78 -2.16
CA TYR A 108 -6.93 2.94 -2.37
C TYR A 108 -6.30 1.94 -3.32
N LEU A 109 -6.95 0.80 -3.61
CA LEU A 109 -6.35 -0.25 -4.44
C LEU A 109 -7.05 -0.46 -5.79
N VAL A 110 -8.19 0.19 -6.01
CA VAL A 110 -8.90 0.17 -7.30
C VAL A 110 -8.28 1.21 -8.24
N ARG A 111 -7.87 0.78 -9.44
CA ARG A 111 -7.29 1.68 -10.46
C ARG A 111 -8.27 2.78 -10.85
N GLY A 112 -7.73 3.98 -11.07
CA GLY A 112 -8.53 5.15 -11.47
C GLY A 112 -9.23 5.87 -10.33
N LYS A 113 -9.20 5.36 -9.11
CA LYS A 113 -9.72 6.09 -7.93
C LYS A 113 -8.79 7.28 -7.59
N PRO A 114 -9.33 8.37 -7.06
CA PRO A 114 -8.56 9.59 -6.76
C PRO A 114 -7.34 9.39 -5.85
N TYR A 115 -7.44 8.43 -4.92
CA TYR A 115 -6.39 8.13 -3.93
C TYR A 115 -5.71 6.79 -4.19
N TYR A 116 -5.65 6.37 -5.45
CA TYR A 116 -5.04 5.10 -5.83
C TYR A 116 -3.61 4.96 -5.33
N PHE A 117 -3.36 3.98 -4.48
CA PHE A 117 -2.08 3.72 -3.83
C PHE A 117 -1.26 2.61 -4.51
N GLY A 118 -1.84 1.97 -5.51
CA GLY A 118 -1.21 0.83 -6.20
C GLY A 118 0.11 1.15 -6.88
N GLY A 119 0.34 2.40 -7.29
CA GLY A 119 1.64 2.83 -7.82
C GLY A 119 2.77 2.65 -6.81
N PHE A 120 2.53 2.98 -5.53
CA PHE A 120 3.51 2.74 -4.48
C PHE A 120 3.73 1.24 -4.22
N VAL A 121 2.66 0.45 -4.19
CA VAL A 121 2.76 -1.02 -4.04
C VAL A 121 3.62 -1.62 -5.15
N GLN A 122 3.40 -1.22 -6.39
CA GLN A 122 4.14 -1.70 -7.55
C GLN A 122 5.63 -1.30 -7.49
N MET A 123 5.93 -0.04 -7.14
CA MET A 123 7.32 0.42 -6.98
C MET A 123 8.02 -0.35 -5.86
N ALA A 124 7.36 -0.51 -4.71
CA ALA A 124 7.92 -1.25 -3.59
C ALA A 124 8.23 -2.71 -3.98
N ASP A 125 7.34 -3.36 -4.73
CA ASP A 125 7.54 -4.73 -5.18
C ASP A 125 8.63 -4.88 -6.24
N LYS A 126 8.57 -4.07 -7.30
CA LYS A 126 9.42 -4.26 -8.48
C LYS A 126 10.81 -3.63 -8.35
N ARG A 127 10.95 -2.58 -7.53
CA ARG A 127 12.22 -1.86 -7.40
C ARG A 127 12.87 -2.01 -6.03
N LEU A 128 12.10 -1.84 -4.95
CA LEU A 128 12.70 -1.76 -3.62
C LEU A 128 12.91 -3.13 -2.98
N TYR A 129 12.00 -4.06 -3.18
CA TYR A 129 12.00 -5.34 -2.47
C TYR A 129 13.29 -6.14 -2.65
N ALA A 130 13.79 -6.25 -3.88
CA ALA A 130 15.03 -6.97 -4.16
C ALA A 130 16.25 -6.28 -3.52
N GLY A 131 16.33 -4.94 -3.61
CA GLY A 131 17.40 -4.15 -3.01
C GLY A 131 17.47 -4.31 -1.48
N TRP A 132 16.33 -4.39 -0.81
CA TRP A 132 16.27 -4.66 0.62
C TRP A 132 16.80 -6.04 1.01
N GLY A 133 16.77 -7.01 0.10
CA GLY A 133 17.39 -8.32 0.29
C GLY A 133 18.92 -8.24 0.46
N SER A 134 19.55 -7.22 -0.08
CA SER A 134 21.00 -6.97 -0.01
C SER A 134 21.40 -5.94 1.07
N LEU A 135 20.49 -5.61 2.04
CA LEU A 135 20.74 -4.60 3.04
C LEU A 135 22.05 -4.83 3.83
N ALA A 136 22.35 -6.06 4.20
CA ALA A 136 23.58 -6.37 4.93
C ALA A 136 24.85 -6.04 4.13
N GLU A 137 24.81 -6.18 2.80
CA GLU A 137 25.89 -5.76 1.92
C GLU A 137 26.00 -4.24 1.84
N ALA A 138 24.87 -3.55 1.65
CA ALA A 138 24.84 -2.10 1.65
C ALA A 138 25.48 -1.50 2.92
N LEU A 139 25.16 -2.08 4.08
CA LEU A 139 25.74 -1.67 5.37
C LEU A 139 27.25 -1.89 5.47
N ARG A 140 27.78 -2.98 4.87
CA ARG A 140 29.22 -3.26 4.87
C ARG A 140 30.00 -2.41 3.89
N THR A 141 29.39 -2.09 2.75
CA THR A 141 30.08 -1.44 1.63
C THR A 141 29.84 0.06 1.56
N ASN A 142 28.85 0.57 2.31
CA ASN A 142 28.33 1.94 2.18
C ASN A 142 27.96 2.30 0.74
N ARG A 143 27.36 1.36 0.02
CA ARG A 143 26.91 1.53 -1.37
C ARG A 143 25.42 1.27 -1.49
N PRO A 144 24.70 1.99 -2.36
CA PRO A 144 23.30 1.69 -2.66
C PRO A 144 23.18 0.32 -3.33
N THR A 145 22.04 -0.35 -3.16
CA THR A 145 21.73 -1.66 -3.73
C THR A 145 20.63 -1.60 -4.79
N THR A 146 20.03 -0.43 -5.01
CA THR A 146 18.95 -0.21 -5.98
C THR A 146 19.41 0.48 -7.26
N TRP A 147 20.64 0.96 -7.31
CA TRP A 147 21.30 1.57 -8.45
C TRP A 147 22.83 1.46 -8.29
N ASP A 148 23.60 1.59 -9.39
CA ASP A 148 25.05 1.49 -9.37
C ASP A 148 25.69 2.88 -9.51
N PRO A 149 26.32 3.41 -8.44
CA PRO A 149 26.99 4.72 -8.48
C PRO A 149 28.24 4.77 -9.38
N ALA A 150 28.73 3.63 -9.85
CA ALA A 150 29.82 3.61 -10.82
C ALA A 150 29.36 3.89 -12.26
N VAL A 151 28.07 3.70 -12.53
CA VAL A 151 27.47 3.85 -13.86
C VAL A 151 26.54 5.07 -13.93
N GLN A 152 25.95 5.45 -12.81
CA GLN A 152 24.94 6.51 -12.71
C GLN A 152 25.36 7.56 -11.68
N SER A 153 25.17 8.85 -11.97
CA SER A 153 25.44 9.95 -11.03
C SER A 153 24.33 10.10 -10.00
N SER A 154 23.13 9.62 -10.30
CA SER A 154 21.98 9.58 -9.38
C SER A 154 21.09 8.38 -9.70
N MET A 155 20.20 8.04 -8.77
CA MET A 155 19.19 7.02 -8.98
C MET A 155 18.18 7.38 -10.11
N PHE A 156 18.28 8.60 -10.66
CA PHE A 156 17.39 9.09 -11.72
C PHE A 156 18.08 9.16 -13.08
N ASP A 157 19.40 8.97 -13.14
CA ASP A 157 20.17 9.08 -14.38
C ASP A 157 20.23 7.76 -15.12
N GLY A 158 19.97 7.80 -16.43
CA GLY A 158 20.13 6.64 -17.31
C GLY A 158 19.14 5.52 -17.12
N GLU A 159 18.04 5.75 -16.38
CA GLU A 159 17.05 4.72 -16.14
C GLU A 159 16.12 4.45 -17.31
N ASP A 160 15.62 3.22 -17.35
CA ASP A 160 14.49 2.83 -18.18
C ASP A 160 13.30 3.80 -17.93
N PRO A 161 12.75 4.42 -18.98
CA PRO A 161 11.58 5.30 -18.86
C PRO A 161 10.41 4.68 -18.08
N THR A 162 10.25 3.37 -18.14
CA THR A 162 9.24 2.62 -17.39
C THR A 162 9.48 2.72 -15.88
N MET A 163 10.73 2.60 -15.44
CA MET A 163 11.10 2.69 -14.03
C MET A 163 10.94 4.12 -13.49
N VAL A 164 11.25 5.11 -14.33
CA VAL A 164 11.01 6.52 -14.00
C VAL A 164 9.52 6.81 -13.85
N ALA A 165 8.70 6.33 -14.79
CA ALA A 165 7.24 6.48 -14.71
C ALA A 165 6.68 5.81 -13.46
N LEU A 166 7.13 4.60 -13.13
CA LEU A 166 6.74 3.87 -11.94
C LEU A 166 7.07 4.65 -10.65
N PHE A 167 8.28 5.23 -10.58
CA PHE A 167 8.68 6.07 -9.46
C PHE A 167 7.73 7.26 -9.28
N TRP A 168 7.44 7.99 -10.35
CA TRP A 168 6.56 9.15 -10.27
C TRP A 168 5.12 8.81 -9.92
N GLU A 169 4.61 7.70 -10.43
CA GLU A 169 3.28 7.21 -10.04
C GLU A 169 3.22 6.85 -8.56
N ALA A 170 4.27 6.20 -8.06
CA ALA A 170 4.38 5.85 -6.64
C ALA A 170 4.47 7.11 -5.75
N MET A 171 5.31 8.07 -6.13
CA MET A 171 5.45 9.32 -5.38
C MET A 171 4.17 10.15 -5.42
N HIS A 172 3.49 10.20 -6.56
CA HIS A 172 2.18 10.84 -6.66
C HIS A 172 1.16 10.21 -5.70
N SER A 173 1.05 8.88 -5.71
CA SER A 173 0.14 8.14 -4.81
C SER A 173 0.40 8.45 -3.34
N LEU A 174 1.67 8.41 -2.92
CA LEU A 174 2.06 8.70 -1.54
C LEU A 174 1.82 10.17 -1.18
N SER A 175 2.24 11.10 -2.06
CA SER A 175 2.12 12.53 -1.83
C SER A 175 0.68 13.01 -1.77
N THR A 176 -0.23 12.44 -2.56
CA THR A 176 -1.66 12.77 -2.50
C THR A 176 -2.26 12.51 -1.11
N MET A 177 -1.89 11.39 -0.48
CA MET A 177 -2.36 11.07 0.87
C MET A 177 -1.78 12.02 1.93
N THR A 178 -0.48 12.31 1.84
CA THR A 178 0.21 13.19 2.81
C THR A 178 -0.19 14.65 2.63
N ALA A 179 -0.43 15.10 1.41
CA ALA A 179 -0.91 16.45 1.10
C ALA A 179 -2.28 16.72 1.73
N ARG A 180 -3.18 15.74 1.69
CA ARG A 180 -4.48 15.84 2.35
C ARG A 180 -4.32 15.98 3.86
N LYS A 181 -3.45 15.18 4.48
CA LYS A 181 -3.16 15.29 5.92
C LYS A 181 -2.54 16.64 6.29
N LEU A 182 -1.68 17.18 5.44
CA LEU A 182 -1.16 18.52 5.62
C LEU A 182 -2.30 19.57 5.60
N GLY A 183 -3.21 19.49 4.63
CA GLY A 183 -4.35 20.39 4.54
C GLY A 183 -5.36 20.26 5.70
N GLU A 184 -5.46 19.07 6.32
CA GLU A 184 -6.25 18.88 7.55
C GLU A 184 -5.56 19.49 8.78
N ALA A 185 -4.22 19.53 8.81
CA ALA A 185 -3.42 20.01 9.94
C ALA A 185 -3.14 21.51 9.91
N VAL A 186 -3.10 22.11 8.72
CA VAL A 186 -2.77 23.53 8.52
C VAL A 186 -3.87 24.21 7.73
N ASP A 187 -4.38 25.31 8.24
CA ASP A 187 -5.36 26.13 7.52
C ASP A 187 -4.68 27.01 6.45
N PHE A 188 -4.88 26.66 5.20
CA PHE A 188 -4.34 27.41 4.05
C PHE A 188 -5.23 28.55 3.57
N ASN A 189 -6.41 28.80 4.14
CA ASN A 189 -7.31 29.88 3.72
C ASN A 189 -6.68 31.29 3.83
N HIS A 190 -5.72 31.45 4.73
CA HIS A 190 -5.04 32.73 4.94
C HIS A 190 -3.94 33.02 3.90
N PHE A 191 -3.53 32.03 3.09
CA PHE A 191 -2.47 32.17 2.12
C PHE A 191 -3.02 32.35 0.70
N ARG A 192 -2.58 33.39 0.00
CA ARG A 192 -2.98 33.65 -1.38
C ARG A 192 -2.05 33.04 -2.43
N ARG A 193 -0.88 32.60 -2.01
CA ARG A 193 0.15 32.02 -2.88
C ARG A 193 0.78 30.84 -2.20
N LEU A 194 0.99 29.77 -2.94
CA LEU A 194 1.70 28.58 -2.53
C LEU A 194 2.95 28.44 -3.42
N LEU A 195 4.10 28.19 -2.81
CA LEU A 195 5.33 27.83 -3.48
C LEU A 195 5.70 26.41 -3.09
N ASP A 196 5.69 25.50 -4.06
CA ASP A 196 6.14 24.10 -3.87
C ASP A 196 7.53 23.95 -4.53
N ILE A 197 8.57 23.82 -3.69
CA ILE A 197 9.95 23.65 -4.14
C ILE A 197 10.24 22.15 -4.26
N GLY A 198 10.51 21.69 -5.49
CA GLY A 198 10.67 20.27 -5.76
C GLY A 198 9.33 19.53 -5.86
N GLY A 199 8.25 20.21 -6.21
CA GLY A 199 6.88 19.72 -6.22
C GLY A 199 6.59 18.44 -7.01
N GLY A 200 7.56 17.95 -7.78
CA GLY A 200 7.51 16.66 -8.46
C GLY A 200 6.26 16.51 -9.34
N SER A 201 5.35 15.65 -8.93
CA SER A 201 4.08 15.42 -9.64
C SER A 201 3.00 16.48 -9.38
N GLY A 202 3.28 17.48 -8.53
CA GLY A 202 2.32 18.51 -8.13
C GLY A 202 1.19 18.00 -7.22
N ALA A 203 1.37 16.86 -6.59
CA ALA A 203 0.32 16.23 -5.78
C ALA A 203 -0.10 17.12 -4.59
N TYR A 204 0.84 17.80 -3.94
CA TYR A 204 0.55 18.72 -2.85
C TYR A 204 -0.26 19.91 -3.33
N ASP A 205 0.16 20.56 -4.41
CA ASP A 205 -0.57 21.68 -5.00
C ASP A 205 -1.99 21.29 -5.38
N ILE A 206 -2.14 20.16 -6.07
CA ILE A 206 -3.43 19.65 -6.53
C ILE A 206 -4.37 19.41 -5.36
N GLU A 207 -3.92 18.72 -4.33
CA GLU A 207 -4.78 18.37 -3.19
C GLU A 207 -5.09 19.59 -2.32
N LEU A 208 -4.13 20.47 -2.05
CA LEU A 208 -4.38 21.70 -1.31
C LEU A 208 -5.33 22.64 -2.05
N CYS A 209 -5.20 22.76 -3.38
CA CYS A 209 -6.13 23.52 -4.20
C CYS A 209 -7.56 22.96 -4.19
N LYS A 210 -7.71 21.62 -4.17
CA LYS A 210 -9.03 20.97 -4.02
C LYS A 210 -9.66 21.26 -2.67
N LEU A 211 -8.87 21.27 -1.60
CA LEU A 211 -9.36 21.48 -0.24
C LEU A 211 -9.75 22.93 0.02
N TYR A 212 -8.99 23.86 -0.48
CA TYR A 212 -9.13 25.27 -0.09
C TYR A 212 -9.70 26.17 -1.20
N GLY A 213 -9.82 25.70 -2.43
CA GLY A 213 -10.43 26.45 -3.54
C GLY A 213 -9.75 27.77 -3.90
N THR A 214 -8.72 28.15 -3.16
CA THR A 214 -8.09 29.50 -3.21
C THR A 214 -6.79 29.55 -3.97
N CYS A 215 -6.27 28.42 -4.42
CA CYS A 215 -5.04 28.35 -5.19
C CYS A 215 -5.29 28.76 -6.66
N ALA A 216 -5.77 29.96 -6.87
CA ALA A 216 -6.10 30.47 -8.20
C ALA A 216 -4.90 30.49 -9.18
N ARG A 217 -3.67 30.42 -8.68
CA ARG A 217 -2.44 30.21 -9.48
C ARG A 217 -1.32 29.67 -8.58
N PRO A 218 -1.10 28.37 -8.48
CA PRO A 218 0.12 27.85 -7.88
C PRO A 218 1.32 28.30 -8.74
N TYR A 219 2.30 28.94 -8.12
CA TYR A 219 3.58 29.17 -8.78
C TYR A 219 4.39 27.88 -8.67
N LEU A 220 4.23 27.00 -9.66
CA LEU A 220 5.02 25.78 -9.77
C LEU A 220 6.45 26.16 -10.17
N ILE A 221 7.39 26.13 -9.24
CA ILE A 221 8.81 26.12 -9.59
C ILE A 221 9.29 24.66 -9.51
N CYS A 222 8.92 23.88 -10.50
CA CYS A 222 9.55 22.62 -10.78
C CYS A 222 10.55 22.80 -11.92
N ARG A 223 11.83 23.02 -11.59
CA ARG A 223 12.91 23.15 -12.58
C ARG A 223 13.93 22.04 -12.49
N MET A 224 13.53 20.81 -12.14
CA MET A 224 14.51 19.72 -12.07
C MET A 224 14.02 18.34 -12.55
N TRP A 225 13.09 18.30 -13.52
CA TRP A 225 12.85 17.02 -14.19
C TRP A 225 12.40 17.19 -15.65
N PRO A 226 12.90 16.38 -16.59
CA PRO A 226 12.36 16.34 -17.94
C PRO A 226 10.88 15.91 -17.89
N ARG A 227 10.09 16.51 -18.73
CA ARG A 227 8.63 16.42 -18.83
C ARG A 227 8.09 15.03 -18.54
N SER A 228 7.33 14.90 -17.45
CA SER A 228 6.60 13.66 -17.17
C SER A 228 5.51 13.45 -18.24
N PRO A 229 5.16 12.21 -18.58
CA PRO A 229 4.06 11.92 -19.50
C PRO A 229 2.71 12.54 -19.10
N ARG A 230 2.56 13.05 -17.88
CA ARG A 230 1.35 13.72 -17.37
C ARG A 230 1.22 15.21 -17.72
N GLU A 231 2.20 15.83 -18.33
CA GLU A 231 2.01 17.17 -18.96
C GLU A 231 1.02 17.17 -20.13
N GLN A 232 0.50 16.01 -20.50
CA GLN A 232 -0.56 15.83 -21.49
C GLN A 232 -1.99 15.82 -20.89
N LEU A 233 -2.15 16.01 -19.59
CA LEU A 233 -3.48 16.18 -19.01
C LEU A 233 -4.05 17.55 -19.42
N PRO A 234 -5.30 17.62 -19.91
CA PRO A 234 -5.92 18.88 -20.27
C PRO A 234 -5.98 19.77 -19.02
N ARG A 235 -5.56 21.04 -19.19
CA ARG A 235 -5.69 22.05 -18.15
C ARG A 235 -7.17 22.19 -17.81
N PRO A 236 -7.54 22.20 -16.53
CA PRO A 236 -8.90 22.55 -16.18
C PRO A 236 -9.23 23.94 -16.68
N ALA A 237 -10.41 24.07 -17.28
CA ALA A 237 -10.94 25.29 -17.85
C ALA A 237 -11.17 26.39 -16.79
#